data_1319dbfdfae71252e798b0b23c27f2b4
#
_entry.id   1319dbfdfae71252e798b0b23c27f2b4
#
_cell.length_a   1.000
_cell.length_b   1.000
_cell.length_c   1.000
_cell.angle_alpha   90.00
_cell.angle_beta   90.00
_cell.angle_gamma   90.00
#
_symmetry.space_group_name_H-M   'P 1'
#
loop_
_entity.id
_entity.type
_entity.pdbx_description
1 polymer ?
#
loop_
_entity_poly.entity_id
_entity_poly.type
_entity_poly.pdbx_seq_one_letter_code
_entity_poly.pdbx_strand_id
1 'polypeptide(L)'
;MANELCMNCFSVKGPYEVCRYCGYVEGTPPEQPHYLRPGTVLKGHFIVGTAIGVGGFGITYKCYDATLGVIVAIKEFFPVGLVNRSPGEMKVGLLSGEKEKQYKNQIKRFLMEAQSIAQFGKANDIVNVFDYFEENNTAYIVMEYIDGVLLKDYLEKQGALSPDIAMTIIEPVVEALKKIHASGIIHRDISPDNIFIAYIRQIK
;
A
#
# COMPACT_ATOMS: atom_id res chain seq x y z
N MET A 1 -19.30 11.92 9.83
CA MET A 1 -18.97 10.47 9.74
C MET A 1 -17.46 10.18 9.89
N ALA A 2 -16.54 11.00 9.36
CA ALA A 2 -15.10 10.75 9.52
C ALA A 2 -14.59 10.79 10.98
N ASN A 3 -15.19 11.62 11.82
CA ASN A 3 -14.76 11.79 13.23
C ASN A 3 -15.06 10.60 14.16
N GLU A 4 -15.69 9.54 13.66
CA GLU A 4 -16.02 8.36 14.45
C GLU A 4 -15.07 7.18 14.18
N LEU A 5 -14.30 7.23 13.09
CA LEU A 5 -13.38 6.17 12.71
C LEU A 5 -11.99 6.40 13.31
N CYS A 6 -11.38 5.32 13.75
CA CYS A 6 -9.97 5.33 14.14
C CYS A 6 -9.08 5.42 12.89
N MET A 7 -8.17 6.38 12.85
CA MET A 7 -7.29 6.57 11.67
C MET A 7 -6.19 5.50 11.52
N ASN A 8 -6.12 4.50 12.38
CA ASN A 8 -5.22 3.37 12.22
C ASN A 8 -5.95 2.07 11.83
N CYS A 9 -6.98 1.67 12.56
CA CYS A 9 -7.69 0.40 12.29
C CYS A 9 -9.04 0.57 11.59
N PHE A 10 -9.53 1.79 11.44
CA PHE A 10 -10.83 2.17 10.87
C PHE A 10 -12.05 1.55 11.55
N SER A 11 -11.89 1.04 12.78
CA SER A 11 -13.03 0.68 13.62
C SER A 11 -13.72 1.93 14.15
N VAL A 12 -15.03 1.84 14.39
CA VAL A 12 -15.79 2.93 15.02
C VAL A 12 -15.33 3.08 16.47
N LYS A 13 -14.58 4.15 16.75
CA LYS A 13 -13.99 4.41 18.06
C LYS A 13 -14.89 5.25 19.00
N GLY A 14 -15.91 5.89 18.44
CA GLY A 14 -16.74 6.88 19.15
C GLY A 14 -15.94 8.15 19.51
N PRO A 15 -16.37 8.91 20.54
CA PRO A 15 -15.79 10.20 20.89
C PRO A 15 -14.48 10.11 21.72
N TYR A 16 -13.86 8.93 21.77
CA TYR A 16 -12.67 8.71 22.59
C TYR A 16 -11.40 9.11 21.83
N GLU A 17 -10.45 9.71 22.54
CA GLU A 17 -9.12 10.05 21.98
C GLU A 17 -8.30 8.78 21.68
N VAL A 18 -8.41 7.76 22.54
CA VAL A 18 -7.69 6.50 22.37
C VAL A 18 -8.63 5.44 21.80
N CYS A 19 -8.24 4.81 20.72
CA CYS A 19 -8.99 3.72 20.13
C CYS A 19 -8.97 2.46 21.02
N ARG A 20 -10.13 1.94 21.37
CA ARG A 20 -10.28 0.74 22.23
C ARG A 20 -9.82 -0.54 21.54
N TYR A 21 -9.76 -0.56 20.21
CA TYR A 21 -9.42 -1.75 19.43
C TYR A 21 -7.93 -1.88 19.15
N CYS A 22 -7.23 -0.75 18.90
CA CYS A 22 -5.82 -0.79 18.50
C CYS A 22 -4.91 0.14 19.29
N GLY A 23 -5.43 0.90 20.27
CA GLY A 23 -4.63 1.81 21.10
C GLY A 23 -4.18 3.09 20.40
N TYR A 24 -4.58 3.35 19.14
CA TYR A 24 -4.19 4.56 18.42
C TYR A 24 -4.75 5.81 19.11
N VAL A 25 -3.90 6.81 19.28
CA VAL A 25 -4.27 8.12 19.88
C VAL A 25 -4.61 9.09 18.75
N GLU A 26 -5.79 9.73 18.83
CA GLU A 26 -6.23 10.74 17.87
C GLU A 26 -5.23 11.89 17.79
N GLY A 27 -4.98 12.37 16.55
CA GLY A 27 -4.02 13.46 16.35
C GLY A 27 -2.55 13.05 16.38
N THR A 28 -2.23 11.76 16.55
CA THR A 28 -0.86 11.27 16.41
C THR A 28 -0.27 11.72 15.08
N PRO A 29 0.88 12.44 15.07
CA PRO A 29 1.51 12.86 13.83
C PRO A 29 1.97 11.65 13.02
N PRO A 30 2.14 11.79 11.69
CA PRO A 30 2.71 10.73 10.88
C PRO A 30 4.14 10.42 11.32
N GLU A 31 4.57 9.18 11.11
CA GLU A 31 5.90 8.68 11.50
C GLU A 31 7.06 9.51 10.89
N GLN A 32 6.87 9.98 9.67
CA GLN A 32 7.81 10.86 9.01
C GLN A 32 7.11 12.18 8.61
N PRO A 33 7.80 13.33 8.71
CA PRO A 33 7.20 14.64 8.44
C PRO A 33 6.62 14.80 7.03
N HIS A 34 7.16 14.06 6.07
CA HIS A 34 6.73 14.10 4.67
C HIS A 34 5.61 13.11 4.32
N TYR A 35 5.14 12.30 5.27
CA TYR A 35 3.98 11.43 5.03
C TYR A 35 2.68 12.24 5.07
N LEU A 36 1.67 11.74 4.37
CA LEU A 36 0.31 12.27 4.48
C LEU A 36 -0.19 12.10 5.92
N ARG A 37 -0.87 13.12 6.42
CA ARG A 37 -1.46 13.06 7.76
C ARG A 37 -2.65 12.09 7.78
N PRO A 38 -2.81 11.30 8.83
CA PRO A 38 -4.04 10.55 9.06
C PRO A 38 -5.27 11.49 9.02
N GLY A 39 -6.32 11.06 8.33
CA GLY A 39 -7.51 11.86 8.05
C GLY A 39 -7.46 12.67 6.75
N THR A 40 -6.32 12.73 6.05
CA THR A 40 -6.26 13.31 4.69
C THR A 40 -7.23 12.58 3.77
N VAL A 41 -7.95 13.32 2.93
CA VAL A 41 -8.89 12.75 1.96
C VAL A 41 -8.30 12.85 0.56
N LEU A 42 -8.17 11.72 -0.13
CA LEU A 42 -7.73 11.61 -1.51
C LEU A 42 -8.92 11.27 -2.41
N LYS A 43 -8.92 11.82 -3.63
CA LYS A 43 -9.98 11.60 -4.64
C LYS A 43 -11.41 11.80 -4.07
N GLY A 44 -11.55 12.63 -3.03
CA GLY A 44 -12.82 12.98 -2.39
C GLY A 44 -13.44 11.91 -1.49
N HIS A 45 -12.93 10.69 -1.43
CA HIS A 45 -13.55 9.60 -0.66
C HIS A 45 -12.58 8.60 -0.01
N PHE A 46 -11.30 8.58 -0.37
CA PHE A 46 -10.32 7.75 0.32
C PHE A 46 -9.75 8.47 1.54
N ILE A 47 -10.04 7.99 2.73
CA ILE A 47 -9.52 8.54 3.98
C ILE A 47 -8.18 7.86 4.29
N VAL A 48 -7.11 8.63 4.32
CA VAL A 48 -5.76 8.14 4.65
C VAL A 48 -5.67 7.87 6.14
N GLY A 49 -5.15 6.71 6.49
CA GLY A 49 -4.78 6.33 7.85
C GLY A 49 -3.28 6.44 8.09
N THR A 50 -2.69 5.40 8.68
CA THR A 50 -1.26 5.32 8.93
C THR A 50 -0.51 4.75 7.73
N ALA A 51 0.77 5.12 7.57
CA ALA A 51 1.67 4.43 6.66
C ALA A 51 1.91 2.99 7.15
N ILE A 52 1.90 2.04 6.22
CA ILE A 52 2.09 0.60 6.50
C ILE A 52 3.29 0.01 5.77
N GLY A 53 3.93 0.78 4.89
CA GLY A 53 5.11 0.35 4.19
C GLY A 53 5.78 1.50 3.46
N VAL A 54 7.10 1.42 3.33
CA VAL A 54 7.92 2.40 2.61
C VAL A 54 8.93 1.64 1.76
N GLY A 55 9.04 2.04 0.51
CA GLY A 55 10.00 1.47 -0.43
C GLY A 55 10.69 2.55 -1.26
N GLY A 56 11.63 2.15 -2.10
CA GLY A 56 12.41 3.09 -2.93
C GLY A 56 11.57 3.97 -3.87
N PHE A 57 10.36 3.55 -4.20
CA PHE A 57 9.46 4.25 -5.13
C PHE A 57 8.24 4.89 -4.48
N GLY A 58 8.02 4.72 -3.17
CA GLY A 58 6.85 5.32 -2.57
C GLY A 58 6.50 4.87 -1.17
N ILE A 59 5.37 5.39 -0.71
CA ILE A 59 4.82 5.19 0.62
C ILE A 59 3.47 4.50 0.47
N THR A 60 3.24 3.42 1.20
CA THR A 60 1.95 2.73 1.21
C THR A 60 1.20 3.08 2.50
N TYR A 61 -0.02 3.52 2.35
CA TYR A 61 -0.91 3.88 3.45
C TYR A 61 -2.05 2.87 3.56
N LYS A 62 -2.44 2.56 4.78
CA LYS A 62 -3.74 1.95 5.07
C LYS A 62 -4.80 3.02 4.94
N CYS A 63 -5.81 2.80 4.11
CA CYS A 63 -6.85 3.78 3.82
C CYS A 63 -8.24 3.17 3.97
N TYR A 64 -9.25 4.03 4.07
CA TYR A 64 -10.65 3.64 4.09
C TYR A 64 -11.37 4.27 2.90
N ASP A 65 -11.98 3.44 2.08
CA ASP A 65 -12.88 3.89 1.02
C ASP A 65 -14.25 4.21 1.65
N ALA A 66 -14.57 5.48 1.80
CA ALA A 66 -15.82 5.93 2.39
C ALA A 66 -17.05 5.68 1.50
N THR A 67 -16.86 5.43 0.20
CA THR A 67 -17.92 5.10 -0.74
C THR A 67 -18.33 3.63 -0.61
N LEU A 68 -17.35 2.72 -0.54
CA LEU A 68 -17.59 1.28 -0.47
C LEU A 68 -17.66 0.75 0.97
N GLY A 69 -17.16 1.51 1.95
CA GLY A 69 -17.13 1.08 3.35
C GLY A 69 -16.07 0.00 3.63
N VAL A 70 -14.98 -0.02 2.88
CA VAL A 70 -13.94 -1.06 2.98
C VAL A 70 -12.55 -0.47 3.22
N ILE A 71 -11.66 -1.26 3.81
CA ILE A 71 -10.25 -0.91 3.97
C ILE A 71 -9.51 -1.25 2.67
N VAL A 72 -8.68 -0.33 2.21
CA VAL A 72 -7.81 -0.47 1.03
C VAL A 72 -6.38 -0.08 1.39
N ALA A 73 -5.41 -0.52 0.59
CA ALA A 73 -4.05 0.01 0.62
C ALA A 73 -3.87 1.01 -0.52
N ILE A 74 -3.27 2.16 -0.25
CA ILE A 74 -2.97 3.16 -1.28
C ILE A 74 -1.47 3.40 -1.30
N LYS A 75 -0.84 3.07 -2.43
CA LYS A 75 0.57 3.34 -2.68
C LYS A 75 0.73 4.69 -3.38
N GLU A 76 1.38 5.62 -2.72
CA GLU A 76 1.76 6.91 -3.26
C GLU A 76 3.11 6.81 -3.96
N PHE A 77 3.24 7.38 -5.15
CA PHE A 77 4.53 7.51 -5.82
C PHE A 77 5.34 8.64 -5.19
N PHE A 78 6.34 8.30 -4.39
CA PHE A 78 7.19 9.24 -3.66
C PHE A 78 8.68 8.83 -3.72
N PRO A 79 9.33 8.94 -4.91
CA PRO A 79 10.72 8.54 -5.07
C PRO A 79 11.65 9.51 -4.33
N VAL A 80 12.30 9.00 -3.29
CA VAL A 80 13.25 9.77 -2.48
C VAL A 80 14.37 10.33 -3.38
N GLY A 81 14.71 11.61 -3.19
CA GLY A 81 15.74 12.31 -3.96
C GLY A 81 15.28 12.95 -5.28
N LEU A 82 14.05 12.68 -5.75
CA LEU A 82 13.42 13.37 -6.88
C LEU A 82 12.35 14.36 -6.46
N VAL A 83 11.77 14.15 -5.29
CA VAL A 83 10.66 14.94 -4.74
C VAL A 83 10.88 15.24 -3.26
N ASN A 84 10.13 16.20 -2.76
CA ASN A 84 10.00 16.49 -1.35
C ASN A 84 8.55 16.83 -1.01
N ARG A 85 8.23 16.88 0.28
CA ARG A 85 6.96 17.40 0.79
C ARG A 85 7.22 18.11 2.11
N SER A 86 6.70 19.33 2.24
CA SER A 86 6.72 20.05 3.51
C SER A 86 5.77 19.41 4.52
N PRO A 87 6.12 19.39 5.81
CA PRO A 87 5.25 18.82 6.84
C PRO A 87 3.84 19.40 6.81
N GLY A 88 2.84 18.53 6.72
CA GLY A 88 1.43 18.92 6.68
C GLY A 88 0.87 19.31 5.32
N GLU A 89 1.70 19.45 4.31
CA GLU A 89 1.25 19.67 2.95
C GLU A 89 0.78 18.34 2.31
N MET A 90 -0.15 18.44 1.36
CA MET A 90 -0.57 17.29 0.56
C MET A 90 0.25 17.19 -0.72
N LYS A 91 0.56 18.36 -1.33
CA LYS A 91 1.26 18.41 -2.62
C LYS A 91 2.72 18.04 -2.51
N VAL A 92 3.16 17.27 -3.46
CA VAL A 92 4.57 16.91 -3.65
C VAL A 92 5.28 18.06 -4.37
N GLY A 93 6.39 18.50 -3.81
CA GLY A 93 7.30 19.46 -4.42
C GLY A 93 8.24 18.76 -5.39
N LEU A 94 8.26 19.20 -6.65
CA LEU A 94 9.15 18.67 -7.67
C LEU A 94 10.49 19.42 -7.63
N LEU A 95 11.57 18.68 -7.73
CA LEU A 95 12.89 19.29 -7.94
C LEU A 95 13.03 19.70 -9.41
N SER A 96 13.60 20.88 -9.66
CA SER A 96 13.70 21.48 -10.99
C SER A 96 14.72 20.79 -11.92
N GLY A 97 14.59 21.05 -13.21
CA GLY A 97 15.55 20.64 -14.23
C GLY A 97 15.43 19.17 -14.65
N GLU A 98 16.55 18.47 -14.70
CA GLU A 98 16.61 17.09 -15.17
C GLU A 98 15.86 16.13 -14.26
N LYS A 99 15.83 16.40 -12.95
CA LYS A 99 15.07 15.62 -11.96
C LYS A 99 13.56 15.65 -12.19
N GLU A 100 13.02 16.79 -12.63
CA GLU A 100 11.61 16.89 -12.99
C GLU A 100 11.26 16.03 -14.20
N LYS A 101 12.11 16.00 -15.22
CA LYS A 101 11.93 15.11 -16.39
C LYS A 101 11.99 13.64 -15.99
N GLN A 102 12.96 13.29 -15.14
CA GLN A 102 13.09 11.95 -14.61
C GLN A 102 11.85 11.54 -13.82
N TYR A 103 11.36 12.40 -12.95
CA TYR A 103 10.13 12.18 -12.19
C TYR A 103 8.92 11.93 -13.09
N LYS A 104 8.69 12.81 -14.10
CA LYS A 104 7.58 12.67 -15.07
C LYS A 104 7.65 11.37 -15.88
N ASN A 105 8.83 10.86 -16.14
CA ASN A 105 8.99 9.57 -16.81
C ASN A 105 8.72 8.40 -15.87
N GLN A 106 9.13 8.51 -14.62
CA GLN A 106 8.93 7.46 -13.63
C GLN A 106 7.45 7.34 -13.19
N ILE A 107 6.73 8.46 -13.04
CA ILE A 107 5.29 8.43 -12.70
C ILE A 107 4.47 7.70 -13.77
N LYS A 108 4.81 7.91 -15.08
CA LYS A 108 4.16 7.17 -16.16
C LYS A 108 4.39 5.66 -16.05
N ARG A 109 5.62 5.24 -15.72
CA ARG A 109 5.95 3.82 -15.52
C ARG A 109 5.20 3.22 -14.34
N PHE A 110 5.10 3.97 -13.24
CA PHE A 110 4.33 3.58 -12.05
C PHE A 110 2.85 3.34 -12.37
N LEU A 111 2.23 4.22 -13.17
CA LEU A 111 0.84 4.05 -13.61
C LEU A 111 0.69 2.91 -14.62
N MET A 112 1.63 2.72 -15.54
CA MET A 112 1.63 1.59 -16.47
C MET A 112 1.76 0.24 -15.75
N GLU A 113 2.55 0.18 -14.67
CA GLU A 113 2.67 -1.00 -13.83
C GLU A 113 1.32 -1.33 -13.17
N ALA A 114 0.64 -0.33 -12.59
CA ALA A 114 -0.70 -0.50 -12.03
C ALA A 114 -1.70 -1.07 -13.06
N GLN A 115 -1.71 -0.52 -14.28
CA GLN A 115 -2.56 -1.00 -15.38
C GLN A 115 -2.24 -2.46 -15.75
N SER A 116 -0.95 -2.80 -15.76
CA SER A 116 -0.51 -4.16 -16.09
C SER A 116 -0.93 -5.17 -15.01
N ILE A 117 -0.91 -4.79 -13.73
CA ILE A 117 -1.33 -5.66 -12.63
C ILE A 117 -2.87 -5.77 -12.58
N ALA A 118 -3.59 -4.70 -12.86
CA ALA A 118 -5.07 -4.67 -12.79
C ALA A 118 -5.74 -5.72 -13.68
N GLN A 119 -5.10 -6.18 -14.77
CA GLN A 119 -5.64 -7.22 -15.62
C GLN A 119 -5.70 -8.61 -14.95
N PHE A 120 -4.96 -8.82 -13.84
CA PHE A 120 -4.96 -10.08 -13.08
C PHE A 120 -5.95 -10.09 -11.91
N GLY A 121 -6.82 -9.09 -11.78
CA GLY A 121 -7.71 -8.84 -10.64
C GLY A 121 -8.72 -9.93 -10.25
N LYS A 122 -8.57 -11.16 -10.79
CA LYS A 122 -9.34 -12.35 -10.36
C LYS A 122 -8.45 -13.49 -9.87
N ALA A 123 -7.14 -13.26 -9.77
CA ALA A 123 -6.21 -14.27 -9.28
C ALA A 123 -6.02 -14.10 -7.78
N ASN A 124 -6.36 -15.11 -6.99
CA ASN A 124 -6.28 -15.06 -5.53
C ASN A 124 -4.85 -14.85 -4.99
N ASP A 125 -3.85 -15.15 -5.82
CA ASP A 125 -2.43 -15.10 -5.43
C ASP A 125 -1.73 -13.83 -5.91
N ILE A 126 -2.47 -12.89 -6.51
CA ILE A 126 -1.94 -11.60 -6.99
C ILE A 126 -2.78 -10.49 -6.37
N VAL A 127 -2.11 -9.46 -5.82
CA VAL A 127 -2.80 -8.32 -5.22
C VAL A 127 -3.73 -7.63 -6.25
N ASN A 128 -4.97 -7.39 -5.87
CA ASN A 128 -5.93 -6.72 -6.72
C ASN A 128 -5.68 -5.22 -6.75
N VAL A 129 -5.56 -4.63 -7.94
CA VAL A 129 -5.55 -3.18 -8.15
C VAL A 129 -6.98 -2.75 -8.50
N PHE A 130 -7.54 -1.85 -7.69
CA PHE A 130 -8.92 -1.38 -7.84
C PHE A 130 -9.02 -0.09 -8.64
N ASP A 131 -8.01 0.80 -8.48
CA ASP A 131 -8.01 2.12 -9.10
C ASP A 131 -6.60 2.69 -9.14
N TYR A 132 -6.38 3.72 -9.95
CA TYR A 132 -5.19 4.55 -9.93
C TYR A 132 -5.54 5.96 -10.40
N PHE A 133 -4.88 6.97 -9.84
CA PHE A 133 -5.17 8.37 -10.17
C PHE A 133 -3.97 9.27 -9.90
N GLU A 134 -3.98 10.46 -10.50
CA GLU A 134 -3.02 11.52 -10.24
C GLU A 134 -3.69 12.62 -9.41
N GLU A 135 -3.05 13.02 -8.32
CA GLU A 135 -3.44 14.11 -7.45
C GLU A 135 -2.20 14.62 -6.70
N ASN A 136 -2.22 15.83 -6.17
CA ASN A 136 -1.14 16.37 -5.33
C ASN A 136 0.25 16.38 -5.99
N ASN A 137 0.34 16.54 -7.31
CA ASN A 137 1.56 16.44 -8.12
C ASN A 137 2.24 15.06 -8.06
N THR A 138 1.50 13.99 -7.72
CA THR A 138 1.96 12.62 -7.71
C THR A 138 0.88 11.66 -8.22
N ALA A 139 1.15 10.37 -8.15
CA ALA A 139 0.20 9.33 -8.51
C ALA A 139 -0.03 8.37 -7.34
N TYR A 140 -1.19 7.78 -7.32
CA TYR A 140 -1.67 6.85 -6.32
C TYR A 140 -2.18 5.58 -6.99
N ILE A 141 -1.88 4.42 -6.41
CA ILE A 141 -2.46 3.13 -6.79
C ILE A 141 -3.29 2.64 -5.61
N VAL A 142 -4.57 2.40 -5.85
CA VAL A 142 -5.50 1.82 -4.87
C VAL A 142 -5.52 0.32 -5.06
N MET A 143 -5.20 -0.42 -4.02
CA MET A 143 -5.11 -1.86 -4.07
C MET A 143 -5.74 -2.52 -2.86
N GLU A 144 -5.91 -3.82 -2.95
CA GLU A 144 -6.37 -4.67 -1.86
C GLU A 144 -5.50 -4.49 -0.62
N TYR A 145 -6.13 -4.27 0.53
CA TYR A 145 -5.46 -4.34 1.81
C TYR A 145 -5.41 -5.80 2.28
N ILE A 146 -4.21 -6.34 2.36
CA ILE A 146 -3.96 -7.71 2.82
C ILE A 146 -3.72 -7.68 4.32
N ASP A 147 -4.59 -8.33 5.08
CA ASP A 147 -4.38 -8.58 6.51
C ASP A 147 -3.46 -9.81 6.65
N GLY A 148 -2.19 -9.56 6.96
CA GLY A 148 -1.18 -10.61 6.94
C GLY A 148 0.20 -10.08 7.36
N VAL A 149 1.23 -10.88 7.11
CA VAL A 149 2.63 -10.52 7.35
C VAL A 149 3.46 -10.68 6.08
N LEU A 150 4.48 -9.86 5.91
CA LEU A 150 5.48 -10.06 4.87
C LEU A 150 6.26 -11.36 5.12
N LEU A 151 6.58 -12.08 4.08
CA LEU A 151 7.41 -13.30 4.20
C LEU A 151 8.75 -12.98 4.85
N LYS A 152 9.33 -11.82 4.62
CA LYS A 152 10.55 -11.35 5.29
C LYS A 152 10.39 -11.33 6.81
N ASP A 153 9.35 -10.64 7.31
CA ASP A 153 9.11 -10.50 8.74
C ASP A 153 8.81 -11.87 9.38
N TYR A 154 8.14 -12.74 8.62
CA TYR A 154 7.87 -14.11 9.04
C TYR A 154 9.17 -14.90 9.19
N LEU A 155 10.08 -14.82 8.20
CA LEU A 155 11.38 -15.50 8.23
C LEU A 155 12.30 -14.96 9.34
N GLU A 156 12.29 -13.65 9.59
CA GLU A 156 13.05 -13.04 10.69
C GLU A 156 12.62 -13.57 12.06
N LYS A 157 11.33 -13.87 12.23
CA LYS A 157 10.77 -14.40 13.49
C LYS A 157 10.93 -15.91 13.63
N GLN A 158 10.76 -16.66 12.54
CA GLN A 158 10.74 -18.13 12.57
C GLN A 158 12.11 -18.76 12.30
N GLY A 159 13.03 -18.01 11.65
CA GLY A 159 14.29 -18.58 11.15
C GLY A 159 14.11 -19.47 9.93
N ALA A 160 14.93 -20.51 9.81
CA ALA A 160 14.85 -21.45 8.70
C ALA A 160 13.56 -22.29 8.78
N LEU A 161 12.86 -22.38 7.65
CA LEU A 161 11.62 -23.14 7.54
C LEU A 161 11.92 -24.61 7.16
N SER A 162 11.03 -25.53 7.57
CA SER A 162 11.06 -26.89 7.02
C SER A 162 10.72 -26.87 5.52
N PRO A 163 11.20 -27.84 4.74
CA PRO A 163 10.89 -27.92 3.30
C PRO A 163 9.40 -27.87 3.00
N ASP A 164 8.57 -28.54 3.77
CA ASP A 164 7.12 -28.62 3.57
C ASP A 164 6.45 -27.23 3.77
N ILE A 165 6.84 -26.50 4.81
CA ILE A 165 6.34 -25.16 5.05
C ILE A 165 6.81 -24.20 3.94
N ALA A 166 8.09 -24.30 3.54
CA ALA A 166 8.61 -23.46 2.47
C ALA A 166 7.87 -23.71 1.15
N MET A 167 7.60 -24.97 0.79
CA MET A 167 6.83 -25.33 -0.40
C MET A 167 5.39 -24.79 -0.34
N THR A 168 4.72 -24.90 0.80
CA THR A 168 3.36 -24.37 0.99
C THR A 168 3.28 -22.86 0.72
N ILE A 169 4.33 -22.11 1.06
CA ILE A 169 4.40 -20.66 0.83
C ILE A 169 4.76 -20.34 -0.62
N ILE A 170 5.71 -21.07 -1.22
CA ILE A 170 6.27 -20.72 -2.53
C ILE A 170 5.42 -21.25 -3.70
N GLU A 171 4.71 -22.35 -3.53
CA GLU A 171 3.92 -22.95 -4.61
C GLU A 171 2.85 -21.98 -5.18
N PRO A 172 2.04 -21.24 -4.35
CA PRO A 172 1.13 -20.20 -4.86
C PRO A 172 1.85 -19.08 -5.60
N VAL A 173 3.04 -18.68 -5.15
CA VAL A 173 3.85 -17.65 -5.82
C VAL A 173 4.28 -18.11 -7.22
N VAL A 174 4.73 -19.37 -7.35
CA VAL A 174 5.10 -19.95 -8.65
C VAL A 174 3.89 -20.00 -9.59
N GLU A 175 2.72 -20.38 -9.10
CA GLU A 175 1.49 -20.42 -9.92
C GLU A 175 1.05 -19.00 -10.34
N ALA A 176 1.18 -18.00 -9.47
CA ALA A 176 0.95 -16.59 -9.83
C ALA A 176 1.92 -16.14 -10.94
N LEU A 177 3.22 -16.46 -10.79
CA LEU A 177 4.23 -16.12 -11.78
C LEU A 177 3.99 -16.79 -13.14
N LYS A 178 3.54 -18.04 -13.17
CA LYS A 178 3.14 -18.70 -14.44
C LYS A 178 2.08 -17.92 -15.18
N LYS A 179 1.06 -17.43 -14.47
CA LYS A 179 -0.03 -16.61 -15.04
C LYS A 179 0.51 -15.28 -15.60
N ILE A 180 1.36 -14.59 -14.83
CA ILE A 180 1.99 -13.32 -15.22
C ILE A 180 2.87 -13.51 -16.45
N HIS A 181 3.74 -14.52 -16.44
CA HIS A 181 4.66 -14.81 -17.54
C HIS A 181 3.92 -15.22 -18.82
N ALA A 182 2.82 -15.96 -18.71
CA ALA A 182 1.97 -16.31 -19.86
C ALA A 182 1.39 -15.08 -20.58
N SER A 183 1.28 -13.93 -19.88
CA SER A 183 0.87 -12.64 -20.46
C SER A 183 2.04 -11.81 -21.02
N GLY A 184 3.26 -12.38 -21.04
CA GLY A 184 4.46 -11.69 -21.53
C GLY A 184 5.06 -10.67 -20.54
N ILE A 185 4.57 -10.65 -19.29
CA ILE A 185 5.06 -9.74 -18.24
C ILE A 185 6.05 -10.51 -17.35
N ILE A 186 7.19 -9.87 -17.04
CA ILE A 186 8.18 -10.40 -16.10
C ILE A 186 8.16 -9.52 -14.86
N HIS A 187 8.01 -10.11 -13.68
CA HIS A 187 7.89 -9.38 -12.41
C HIS A 187 9.18 -8.63 -12.01
N ARG A 188 10.36 -9.24 -12.19
CA ARG A 188 11.71 -8.67 -11.96
C ARG A 188 12.09 -8.33 -10.52
N ASP A 189 11.19 -8.49 -9.56
CA ASP A 189 11.40 -8.11 -8.16
C ASP A 189 10.69 -9.11 -7.21
N ILE A 190 10.97 -10.41 -7.41
CA ILE A 190 10.49 -11.45 -6.49
C ILE A 190 11.45 -11.55 -5.32
N SER A 191 10.97 -11.15 -4.16
CA SER A 191 11.71 -11.16 -2.89
C SER A 191 10.75 -11.39 -1.72
N PRO A 192 11.24 -11.81 -0.54
CA PRO A 192 10.42 -11.92 0.66
C PRO A 192 9.73 -10.61 1.10
N ASP A 193 10.26 -9.46 0.67
CA ASP A 193 9.67 -8.14 0.90
C ASP A 193 8.40 -7.88 0.07
N ASN A 194 8.18 -8.69 -0.99
CA ASN A 194 7.05 -8.53 -1.91
C ASN A 194 6.07 -9.72 -1.86
N ILE A 195 6.23 -10.62 -0.89
CA ILE A 195 5.34 -11.77 -0.68
C ILE A 195 4.63 -11.59 0.65
N PHE A 196 3.30 -11.60 0.63
CA PHE A 196 2.45 -11.57 1.82
C PHE A 196 1.93 -12.96 2.16
N ILE A 197 2.00 -13.31 3.44
CA ILE A 197 1.29 -14.45 4.01
C ILE A 197 0.01 -13.88 4.61
N ALA A 198 -1.10 -14.02 3.88
CA ALA A 198 -2.40 -13.51 4.29
C ALA A 198 -2.97 -14.35 5.45
N TYR A 199 -3.56 -13.69 6.46
CA TYR A 199 -4.37 -14.39 7.45
C TYR A 199 -5.71 -14.76 6.82
N ILE A 200 -5.96 -16.05 6.67
CA ILE A 200 -7.27 -16.51 6.20
C ILE A 200 -8.27 -16.22 7.34
N ARG A 201 -9.10 -15.19 7.15
CA ARG A 201 -10.26 -15.01 8.01
C ARG A 201 -11.21 -16.16 7.74
N GLN A 202 -11.24 -17.14 8.62
CA GLN A 202 -12.36 -18.08 8.63
C GLN A 202 -13.62 -17.26 8.91
N ILE A 203 -14.45 -17.09 7.88
CA ILE A 203 -15.81 -16.57 8.05
C ILE A 203 -16.56 -17.63 8.86
N LYS A 204 -16.85 -17.30 10.11
CA LYS A 204 -17.75 -18.10 10.95
C LYS A 204 -19.17 -17.78 10.58
#